data_d63d2223cc97cd2657353fc68e98acce
#
_entry.id   d63d2223cc97cd2657353fc68e98acce
#
_cell.length_a   1.000
_cell.length_b   1.000
_cell.length_c   1.000
_cell.angle_alpha   90.00
_cell.angle_beta   90.00
_cell.angle_gamma   90.00
#
_symmetry.space_group_name_H-M   'P 1'
#
loop_
_entity.id
_entity.type
_entity.pdbx_description
1 polymer ?
#
loop_
_entity_poly.entity_id
_entity_poly.type
_entity_poly.pdbx_seq_one_letter_code
_entity_poly.pdbx_strand_id
1 'polypeptide(L)'
;METQFSLWVENLRARGFAITHGSVSTAGFPGIIQFSINKPNFRSPDGHWVWRGNIVHLGMQPWNWRRYRLEFSGLQQIKLSYPTPKQPIWLTSKSAVAVLRVHSNGRLAEGEVTLRSISVMDKKKALVLFTEDMWFKLTQPETRISKVEKTAVSVAVS
;
A
#
# COMPACT_ATOMS: atom_id res chain seq x y z
N MET A 1 21.47 -1.56 -1.38
CA MET A 1 20.05 -1.21 -1.28
C MET A 1 19.14 -2.16 -2.05
N GLU A 2 19.45 -2.55 -3.27
CA GLU A 2 18.71 -3.62 -3.99
C GLU A 2 18.66 -4.91 -3.18
N THR A 3 19.74 -5.26 -2.48
CA THR A 3 19.81 -6.42 -1.58
C THR A 3 18.77 -6.36 -0.45
N GLN A 4 18.53 -5.18 0.15
CA GLN A 4 17.55 -5.02 1.23
C GLN A 4 16.12 -5.18 0.73
N PHE A 5 15.83 -4.65 -0.46
CA PHE A 5 14.54 -4.83 -1.10
C PHE A 5 14.30 -6.30 -1.46
N SER A 6 15.29 -6.97 -2.02
CA SER A 6 15.22 -8.39 -2.35
C SER A 6 14.96 -9.26 -1.10
N LEU A 7 15.68 -9.00 0.00
CA LEU A 7 15.45 -9.69 1.29
C LEU A 7 14.04 -9.45 1.84
N TRP A 8 13.53 -8.24 1.71
CA TRP A 8 12.17 -7.91 2.13
C TRP A 8 11.13 -8.67 1.29
N VAL A 9 11.30 -8.72 -0.03
CA VAL A 9 10.43 -9.49 -0.93
C VAL A 9 10.48 -10.98 -0.60
N GLU A 10 11.66 -11.55 -0.36
CA GLU A 10 11.83 -12.94 0.03
C GLU A 10 11.15 -13.26 1.36
N ASN A 11 11.26 -12.37 2.36
CA ASN A 11 10.59 -12.52 3.64
C ASN A 11 9.06 -12.55 3.48
N LEU A 12 8.50 -11.68 2.63
CA LEU A 12 7.08 -11.70 2.33
C LEU A 12 6.67 -12.98 1.58
N ARG A 13 7.48 -13.45 0.63
CA ARG A 13 7.25 -14.73 -0.06
C ARG A 13 7.27 -15.90 0.91
N ALA A 14 8.20 -15.91 1.87
CA ALA A 14 8.26 -16.91 2.93
C ALA A 14 7.00 -16.91 3.82
N ARG A 15 6.31 -15.78 3.93
CA ARG A 15 5.01 -15.67 4.61
C ARG A 15 3.82 -16.03 3.71
N GLY A 16 4.06 -16.53 2.51
CA GLY A 16 3.04 -16.99 1.57
C GLY A 16 2.50 -15.93 0.62
N PHE A 17 3.03 -14.70 0.63
CA PHE A 17 2.64 -13.69 -0.36
C PHE A 17 3.25 -14.02 -1.73
N ALA A 18 2.43 -13.98 -2.77
CA ALA A 18 2.93 -14.04 -4.14
C ALA A 18 3.22 -12.60 -4.62
N ILE A 19 4.51 -12.29 -4.81
CA ILE A 19 4.97 -10.97 -5.21
C ILE A 19 5.73 -11.09 -6.52
N THR A 20 5.30 -10.32 -7.51
CA THR A 20 6.02 -10.13 -8.77
C THR A 20 6.15 -8.64 -9.05
N HIS A 21 7.23 -8.25 -9.69
CA HIS A 21 7.48 -6.87 -10.11
C HIS A 21 8.36 -6.86 -11.35
N GLY A 22 8.36 -5.76 -12.08
CA GLY A 22 9.28 -5.47 -13.17
C GLY A 22 10.62 -4.90 -12.66
N SER A 23 11.19 -3.98 -13.42
CA SER A 23 12.43 -3.33 -13.05
C SER A 23 12.30 -2.49 -11.77
N VAL A 24 13.37 -2.49 -10.98
CA VAL A 24 13.55 -1.61 -9.82
C VAL A 24 14.68 -0.65 -10.15
N SER A 25 14.48 0.63 -9.88
CA SER A 25 15.50 1.67 -10.08
C SER A 25 15.60 2.57 -8.84
N THR A 26 16.78 3.14 -8.64
CA THR A 26 17.07 4.05 -7.53
C THR A 26 17.59 5.37 -8.08
N ALA A 27 17.11 6.49 -7.52
CA ALA A 27 17.52 7.85 -7.92
C ALA A 27 17.50 8.80 -6.70
N GLY A 28 18.00 10.04 -6.89
CA GLY A 28 17.75 11.16 -6.01
C GLY A 28 18.76 11.42 -4.89
N PHE A 29 19.90 10.74 -4.87
CA PHE A 29 20.98 11.07 -3.93
C PHE A 29 21.67 12.41 -4.32
N PRO A 30 22.03 13.29 -3.36
CA PRO A 30 21.98 13.18 -1.90
C PRO A 30 20.67 13.65 -1.24
N GLY A 31 19.70 14.08 -2.02
CA GLY A 31 18.42 14.60 -1.50
C GLY A 31 17.44 13.50 -1.07
N ILE A 32 16.33 13.35 -1.79
CA ILE A 32 15.37 12.28 -1.54
C ILE A 32 15.87 11.02 -2.24
N ILE A 33 16.09 9.96 -1.47
CA ILE A 33 16.35 8.64 -2.05
C ILE A 33 14.99 8.07 -2.50
N GLN A 34 14.88 7.81 -3.79
CA GLN A 34 13.66 7.30 -4.40
C GLN A 34 13.91 5.93 -5.04
N PHE A 35 13.07 4.98 -4.69
CA PHE A 35 12.98 3.68 -5.34
C PHE A 35 11.74 3.66 -6.23
N SER A 36 11.90 3.22 -7.46
CA SER A 36 10.80 3.06 -8.40
C SER A 36 10.65 1.59 -8.76
N ILE A 37 9.45 1.05 -8.57
CA ILE A 37 9.10 -0.34 -8.83
C ILE A 37 8.06 -0.35 -9.94
N ASN A 38 8.40 -0.97 -11.07
CA ASN A 38 7.49 -1.09 -12.21
C ASN A 38 6.60 -2.32 -12.07
N LYS A 39 5.34 -2.18 -12.46
CA LYS A 39 4.33 -3.25 -12.55
C LYS A 39 4.32 -4.18 -11.32
N PRO A 40 4.23 -3.61 -10.10
CA PRO A 40 4.11 -4.43 -8.90
C PRO A 40 2.80 -5.21 -8.92
N ASN A 41 2.86 -6.46 -8.48
CA ASN A 41 1.71 -7.32 -8.30
C ASN A 41 1.87 -8.09 -6.99
N PHE A 42 0.90 -7.93 -6.11
CA PHE A 42 0.84 -8.58 -4.80
C PHE A 42 -0.43 -9.41 -4.70
N ARG A 43 -0.28 -10.62 -4.18
CA ARG A 43 -1.40 -11.49 -3.85
C ARG A 43 -1.24 -11.98 -2.41
N SER A 44 -2.32 -11.91 -1.63
CA SER A 44 -2.34 -12.41 -0.25
C SER A 44 -2.19 -13.95 -0.21
N PRO A 45 -1.65 -14.48 0.90
CA PRO A 45 -1.46 -15.93 1.08
C PRO A 45 -2.76 -16.72 0.97
N ASP A 46 -3.86 -16.15 1.47
CA ASP A 46 -5.21 -16.72 1.42
C ASP A 46 -5.91 -16.52 0.06
N GLY A 47 -5.30 -15.74 -0.84
CA GLY A 47 -5.86 -15.40 -2.15
C GLY A 47 -7.06 -14.45 -2.11
N HIS A 48 -7.41 -13.91 -0.94
CA HIS A 48 -8.57 -13.04 -0.78
C HIS A 48 -8.41 -11.68 -1.46
N TRP A 49 -7.19 -11.20 -1.60
CA TRP A 49 -6.95 -9.97 -2.34
C TRP A 49 -5.73 -10.05 -3.27
N VAL A 50 -5.83 -9.35 -4.37
CA VAL A 50 -4.75 -9.15 -5.33
C VAL A 50 -4.68 -7.66 -5.65
N TRP A 51 -3.51 -7.05 -5.47
CA TRP A 51 -3.24 -5.70 -5.92
C TRP A 51 -2.30 -5.69 -7.11
N ARG A 52 -2.60 -4.87 -8.11
CA ARG A 52 -1.78 -4.61 -9.28
C ARG A 52 -1.62 -3.12 -9.47
N GLY A 53 -0.39 -2.65 -9.58
CA GLY A 53 -0.05 -1.27 -9.87
C GLY A 53 0.69 -1.09 -11.18
N ASN A 54 0.76 0.14 -11.63
CA ASN A 54 1.58 0.50 -12.79
C ASN A 54 3.02 0.82 -12.34
N ILE A 55 3.19 1.86 -11.52
CA ILE A 55 4.49 2.25 -10.95
C ILE A 55 4.27 2.64 -9.49
N VAL A 56 5.20 2.25 -8.63
CA VAL A 56 5.28 2.73 -7.24
C VAL A 56 6.62 3.38 -7.01
N HIS A 57 6.58 4.59 -6.49
CA HIS A 57 7.75 5.32 -6.03
C HIS A 57 7.76 5.34 -4.50
N LEU A 58 8.81 4.82 -3.90
CA LEU A 58 9.07 4.92 -2.48
C LEU A 58 10.14 5.98 -2.25
N GLY A 59 9.77 7.08 -1.63
CA GLY A 59 10.68 8.18 -1.28
C GLY A 59 11.02 8.20 0.21
N MET A 60 12.28 8.47 0.51
CA MET A 60 12.80 8.61 1.87
C MET A 60 13.84 9.74 1.90
N GLN A 61 13.82 10.54 2.97
CA GLN A 61 14.87 11.53 3.24
C GLN A 61 15.90 10.94 4.20
N PRO A 62 17.20 10.94 3.90
CA PRO A 62 18.22 10.36 4.77
C PRO A 62 18.26 10.94 6.19
N TRP A 63 17.93 12.23 6.34
CA TRP A 63 17.85 12.90 7.64
C TRP A 63 16.51 12.71 8.36
N ASN A 64 15.53 12.08 7.69
CA ASN A 64 14.21 11.75 8.25
C ASN A 64 13.81 10.32 7.88
N TRP A 65 14.68 9.38 8.21
CA TRP A 65 14.57 7.96 7.89
C TRP A 65 13.34 7.25 8.49
N ARG A 66 12.58 7.95 9.35
CA ARG A 66 11.33 7.45 9.93
C ARG A 66 10.09 7.83 9.13
N ARG A 67 10.24 8.61 8.07
CA ARG A 67 9.14 9.04 7.21
C ARG A 67 9.36 8.55 5.79
N TYR A 68 8.40 7.81 5.31
CA TYR A 68 8.37 7.25 3.96
C TYR A 68 7.18 7.84 3.21
N ARG A 69 7.37 8.13 1.93
CA ARG A 69 6.32 8.54 1.01
C ARG A 69 6.24 7.52 -0.12
N LEU A 70 5.09 6.90 -0.28
CA LEU A 70 4.80 6.04 -1.41
C LEU A 70 3.86 6.79 -2.35
N GLU A 71 4.23 6.84 -3.62
CA GLU A 71 3.39 7.38 -4.68
C GLU A 71 3.08 6.26 -5.67
N PHE A 72 1.81 6.00 -5.84
CA PHE A 72 1.28 5.00 -6.75
C PHE A 72 0.79 5.71 -7.99
N SER A 73 1.62 5.74 -9.04
CA SER A 73 1.34 6.43 -10.28
C SER A 73 0.64 5.53 -11.28
N GLY A 74 -0.37 6.08 -11.96
CA GLY A 74 -1.17 5.36 -12.92
C GLY A 74 -2.23 4.46 -12.27
N LEU A 75 -2.85 3.62 -13.07
CA LEU A 75 -3.96 2.79 -12.63
C LEU A 75 -3.54 1.78 -11.57
N GLN A 76 -4.22 1.83 -10.45
CA GLN A 76 -4.13 0.86 -9.36
C GLN A 76 -5.39 -0.01 -9.37
N GLN A 77 -5.23 -1.32 -9.26
CA GLN A 77 -6.34 -2.27 -9.22
C GLN A 77 -6.23 -3.17 -8.01
N ILE A 78 -7.29 -3.25 -7.22
CA ILE A 78 -7.41 -4.20 -6.12
C ILE A 78 -8.61 -5.09 -6.41
N LYS A 79 -8.37 -6.39 -6.46
CA LYS A 79 -9.42 -7.41 -6.51
C LYS A 79 -9.59 -7.97 -5.11
N LEU A 80 -10.78 -7.87 -4.56
CA LEU A 80 -11.18 -8.47 -3.29
C LEU A 80 -12.09 -9.66 -3.58
N SER A 81 -11.74 -10.82 -3.03
CA SER A 81 -12.50 -12.06 -3.18
C SER A 81 -12.82 -12.59 -1.78
N TYR A 82 -13.98 -12.20 -1.23
CA TYR A 82 -14.44 -12.70 0.05
C TYR A 82 -15.31 -13.95 -0.13
N PRO A 83 -15.32 -14.86 0.86
CA PRO A 83 -16.16 -16.05 0.80
C PRO A 83 -17.65 -15.74 0.82
N THR A 84 -18.04 -14.55 1.34
CA THR A 84 -19.42 -14.06 1.31
C THR A 84 -19.46 -12.52 1.23
N PRO A 85 -20.08 -11.92 0.21
CA PRO A 85 -20.72 -12.57 -0.94
C PRO A 85 -19.70 -13.21 -1.88
N LYS A 86 -20.06 -14.33 -2.49
CA LYS A 86 -19.20 -15.15 -3.38
C LYS A 86 -18.70 -14.43 -4.66
N GLN A 87 -18.81 -13.12 -4.73
CA GLN A 87 -18.50 -12.35 -5.92
C GLN A 87 -17.31 -11.43 -5.67
N PRO A 88 -16.31 -11.44 -6.55
CA PRO A 88 -15.18 -10.53 -6.43
C PRO A 88 -15.62 -9.09 -6.69
N ILE A 89 -15.10 -8.19 -5.86
CA ILE A 89 -15.22 -6.75 -6.01
C ILE A 89 -13.90 -6.24 -6.59
N TRP A 90 -14.00 -5.34 -7.56
CA TRP A 90 -12.87 -4.67 -8.15
C TRP A 90 -12.86 -3.21 -7.73
N LEU A 91 -11.79 -2.80 -7.10
CA LEU A 91 -11.52 -1.40 -6.78
C LEU A 91 -10.41 -0.91 -7.70
N THR A 92 -10.63 0.22 -8.35
CA THR A 92 -9.64 0.88 -9.18
C THR A 92 -9.43 2.32 -8.69
N SER A 93 -8.19 2.80 -8.77
CA SER A 93 -7.84 4.19 -8.48
C SER A 93 -6.86 4.68 -9.53
N LYS A 94 -6.99 5.95 -9.95
CA LYS A 94 -6.06 6.55 -10.91
C LYS A 94 -4.72 6.90 -10.29
N SER A 95 -4.70 7.26 -9.02
CA SER A 95 -3.47 7.50 -8.26
C SER A 95 -3.72 7.31 -6.77
N ALA A 96 -2.66 7.02 -6.05
CA ALA A 96 -2.67 6.97 -4.60
C ALA A 96 -1.36 7.53 -4.04
N VAL A 97 -1.44 8.14 -2.87
CA VAL A 97 -0.27 8.56 -2.10
C VAL A 97 -0.41 8.02 -0.68
N ALA A 98 0.62 7.39 -0.18
CA ALA A 98 0.70 6.98 1.21
C ALA A 98 1.89 7.67 1.89
N VAL A 99 1.67 8.19 3.07
CA VAL A 99 2.73 8.69 3.95
C VAL A 99 2.77 7.81 5.19
N LEU A 100 3.91 7.20 5.43
CA LEU A 100 4.12 6.32 6.55
C LEU A 100 5.14 6.92 7.50
N ARG A 101 4.88 6.85 8.80
CA ARG A 101 5.83 7.17 9.85
C ARG A 101 6.08 5.93 10.70
N VAL A 102 7.32 5.66 11.04
CA VAL A 102 7.69 4.53 11.88
C VAL A 102 8.28 4.99 13.20
N HIS A 103 8.04 4.22 14.25
CA HIS A 103 8.68 4.39 15.56
C HIS A 103 10.17 4.05 15.49
N SER A 104 10.91 4.37 16.56
CA SER A 104 12.33 4.03 16.69
C SER A 104 12.62 2.53 16.59
N ASN A 105 11.67 1.71 16.96
CA ASN A 105 11.73 0.24 16.86
C ASN A 105 11.33 -0.33 15.49
N GLY A 106 11.10 0.54 14.47
CA GLY A 106 10.71 0.14 13.12
C GLY A 106 9.23 -0.23 12.93
N ARG A 107 8.40 -0.16 14.00
CA ARG A 107 6.97 -0.42 13.88
C ARG A 107 6.25 0.80 13.27
N LEU A 108 5.15 0.54 12.56
CA LEU A 108 4.32 1.62 12.03
C LEU A 108 3.75 2.46 13.18
N ALA A 109 4.01 3.76 13.16
CA ALA A 109 3.44 4.74 14.09
C ALA A 109 2.18 5.37 13.53
N GLU A 110 2.25 5.78 12.28
CA GLU A 110 1.18 6.48 11.58
C GLU A 110 1.23 6.14 10.10
N GLY A 111 0.08 5.93 9.51
CA GLY A 111 -0.11 5.76 8.08
C GLY A 111 -1.25 6.62 7.60
N GLU A 112 -1.03 7.36 6.54
CA GLU A 112 -2.03 8.19 5.88
C GLU A 112 -2.03 7.84 4.40
N VAL A 113 -3.20 7.51 3.86
CA VAL A 113 -3.38 7.10 2.48
C VAL A 113 -4.46 7.97 1.85
N THR A 114 -4.13 8.59 0.74
CA THR A 114 -5.07 9.33 -0.10
C THR A 114 -5.18 8.63 -1.44
N LEU A 115 -6.40 8.29 -1.82
CA LEU A 115 -6.75 7.68 -3.12
C LEU A 115 -7.53 8.69 -3.95
N ARG A 116 -7.29 8.72 -5.26
CA ARG A 116 -8.00 9.62 -6.19
C ARG A 116 -8.69 8.85 -7.30
N SER A 117 -9.87 9.35 -7.68
CA SER A 117 -10.72 8.79 -8.75
C SER A 117 -10.93 7.29 -8.55
N ILE A 118 -11.64 6.95 -7.48
CA ILE A 118 -11.89 5.57 -7.08
C ILE A 118 -13.17 5.10 -7.74
N SER A 119 -13.12 3.91 -8.32
CA SER A 119 -14.28 3.23 -8.85
C SER A 119 -14.35 1.82 -8.26
N VAL A 120 -15.51 1.47 -7.76
CA VAL A 120 -15.80 0.11 -7.27
C VAL A 120 -16.74 -0.56 -8.28
N MET A 121 -16.36 -1.73 -8.75
CA MET A 121 -17.11 -2.50 -9.74
C MET A 121 -17.40 -3.91 -9.22
N ASP A 122 -18.55 -4.43 -9.59
CA ASP A 122 -18.95 -5.82 -9.32
C ASP A 122 -18.36 -6.81 -10.33
N LYS A 123 -18.72 -8.09 -10.22
CA LYS A 123 -18.32 -9.16 -11.16
C LYS A 123 -18.73 -8.88 -12.60
N LYS A 124 -19.83 -8.18 -12.81
CA LYS A 124 -20.33 -7.82 -14.15
C LYS A 124 -19.67 -6.57 -14.69
N LYS A 125 -18.68 -6.01 -13.97
CA LYS A 125 -18.05 -4.71 -14.25
C LYS A 125 -19.04 -3.54 -14.24
N ALA A 126 -20.19 -3.71 -13.56
CA ALA A 126 -21.09 -2.62 -13.29
C ALA A 126 -20.50 -1.71 -12.22
N LEU A 127 -20.57 -0.39 -12.45
CA LEU A 127 -20.11 0.60 -11.49
C LEU A 127 -21.05 0.60 -10.29
N VAL A 128 -20.52 0.28 -9.11
CA VAL A 128 -21.26 0.25 -7.85
C VAL A 128 -21.10 1.56 -7.09
N LEU A 129 -19.89 2.11 -7.12
CA LEU A 129 -19.55 3.34 -6.42
C LEU A 129 -18.46 4.08 -7.19
N PHE A 130 -18.59 5.40 -7.25
CA PHE A 130 -17.54 6.31 -7.68
C PHE A 130 -17.34 7.40 -6.64
N THR A 131 -16.09 7.71 -6.31
CA THR A 131 -15.73 8.87 -5.47
C THR A 131 -14.47 9.52 -6.02
N GLU A 132 -14.38 10.84 -5.91
CA GLU A 132 -13.22 11.58 -6.40
C GLU A 132 -12.02 11.38 -5.48
N ASP A 133 -12.21 11.51 -4.18
CA ASP A 133 -11.16 11.37 -3.19
C ASP A 133 -11.60 10.50 -2.01
N MET A 134 -10.67 9.71 -1.49
CA MET A 134 -10.84 8.93 -0.27
C MET A 134 -9.56 9.01 0.56
N TRP A 135 -9.73 9.25 1.83
CA TRP A 135 -8.62 9.40 2.76
C TRP A 135 -8.74 8.46 3.95
N PHE A 136 -7.63 7.83 4.30
CA PHE A 136 -7.53 6.90 5.41
C PHE A 136 -6.38 7.30 6.32
N LYS A 137 -6.61 7.30 7.61
CA LYS A 137 -5.56 7.47 8.61
C LYS A 137 -5.54 6.30 9.58
N LEU A 138 -4.35 5.75 9.79
CA LEU A 138 -4.07 4.70 10.75
C LEU A 138 -3.05 5.25 11.75
N THR A 139 -3.34 5.16 13.04
CA THR A 139 -2.43 5.57 14.10
C THR A 139 -2.25 4.42 15.09
N GLN A 140 -1.00 4.08 15.39
CA GLN A 140 -0.66 3.02 16.33
C GLN A 140 0.20 3.58 17.46
N PRO A 141 -0.18 3.40 18.74
CA PRO A 141 0.59 3.92 19.88
C PRO A 141 1.93 3.19 20.01
N GLU A 142 2.94 3.90 20.52
CA GLU A 142 4.28 3.35 20.72
C GLU A 142 4.34 2.32 21.85
N THR A 143 3.50 2.49 22.88
CA THR A 143 3.50 1.65 24.09
C THR A 143 2.61 0.43 23.87
N ARG A 144 3.15 -0.77 24.10
CA ARG A 144 2.34 -1.98 24.30
C ARG A 144 1.57 -1.82 25.61
N ILE A 145 0.33 -1.37 25.54
CA ILE A 145 -0.60 -1.63 26.63
C ILE A 145 -0.94 -3.13 26.49
N SER A 146 -0.40 -3.92 27.39
CA SER A 146 -0.72 -5.34 27.48
C SER A 146 -2.25 -5.46 27.65
N LYS A 147 -2.92 -5.85 26.63
CA LYS A 147 -4.20 -6.50 26.49
C LYS A 147 -5.11 -6.07 25.35
N VAL A 148 -4.96 -4.89 24.75
CA VAL A 148 -5.73 -4.54 23.53
C VAL A 148 -4.90 -3.56 22.69
N GLU A 149 -4.44 -3.97 21.54
CA GLU A 149 -3.92 -3.02 20.53
C GLU A 149 -5.12 -2.19 20.02
N LYS A 150 -5.26 -0.98 20.52
CA LYS A 150 -6.22 -0.03 19.97
C LYS A 150 -5.62 0.58 18.70
N THR A 151 -6.03 0.05 17.58
CA THR A 151 -5.78 0.67 16.27
C THR A 151 -6.93 1.63 15.97
N ALA A 152 -6.63 2.91 15.82
CA ALA A 152 -7.60 3.90 15.38
C ALA A 152 -7.52 4.05 13.86
N VAL A 153 -8.63 3.84 13.19
CA VAL A 153 -8.79 4.05 11.74
C VAL A 153 -9.81 5.15 11.52
N SER A 154 -9.39 6.18 10.79
CA SER A 154 -10.29 7.25 10.35
C SER A 154 -10.42 7.22 8.83
N VAL A 155 -11.65 7.31 8.33
CA VAL A 155 -11.96 7.32 6.90
C VAL A 155 -12.78 8.57 6.60
N ALA A 156 -12.41 9.31 5.57
CA ALA A 156 -13.20 10.39 5.02
C ALA A 156 -13.36 10.18 3.51
N VAL A 157 -14.54 10.43 3.02
CA VAL A 157 -14.94 10.32 1.61
C VAL A 157 -15.58 11.63 1.19
N SER A 158 -15.16 12.17 0.07
CA SER A 158 -15.71 13.37 -0.56
C SER A 158 -16.05 13.16 -2.03
#